data_49f2cd8cae91d843b219efc6f4155ba1
#
_entry.id   49f2cd8cae91d843b219efc6f4155ba1
#
_cell.length_a   1.000
_cell.length_b   1.000
_cell.length_c   1.000
_cell.angle_alpha   90.00
_cell.angle_beta   90.00
_cell.angle_gamma   90.00
#
_symmetry.space_group_name_H-M   'P 1'
#
loop_
_entity.id
_entity.type
_entity.pdbx_description
1 polymer ?
#
loop_
_entity_poly.entity_id
_entity_poly.type
_entity_poly.pdbx_seq_one_letter_code
_entity_poly.pdbx_strand_id
1 'polypeptide(L)'
;ARERGTLYRLLKLGLQPFVAGVPANPKPGYRTASLLDDGTHYNVVGVSSPEYPAPWNLDCNYTALTHNCTNTNFGIALIHWGVKTLTEIIAKHSIQDPLEAKYKDILKRLHPLSHDATGYMVDWVHPLDMPHRHWSHLLAIYDLEIVPTDGLAERSFDRWAGMTCNDTGIPCPTHCRGFTRGIV
;
A
#
# COMPACT_ATOMS: atom_id res chain seq x y z
N ALA A 1 -23.49 7.39 17.77
CA ALA A 1 -22.39 8.21 18.34
C ALA A 1 -21.22 7.34 18.83
N ARG A 2 -21.48 6.22 19.53
CA ARG A 2 -20.43 5.37 20.13
C ARG A 2 -19.56 4.65 19.07
N GLU A 3 -20.14 4.08 18.03
CA GLU A 3 -19.42 3.38 16.95
C GLU A 3 -18.51 4.33 16.13
N ARG A 4 -19.00 5.54 15.88
CA ARG A 4 -18.25 6.57 15.12
C ARG A 4 -17.00 7.02 15.86
N GLY A 5 -17.08 7.16 17.19
CA GLY A 5 -15.92 7.45 18.04
C GLY A 5 -14.88 6.34 18.04
N THR A 6 -15.33 5.10 17.88
CA THR A 6 -14.46 3.92 17.82
C THR A 6 -13.67 3.88 16.53
N LEU A 7 -14.31 4.06 15.35
CA LEU A 7 -13.63 4.06 14.05
C LEU A 7 -12.59 5.19 13.96
N TYR A 8 -12.94 6.40 14.37
CA TYR A 8 -12.01 7.52 14.44
C TYR A 8 -10.76 7.19 15.28
N ARG A 9 -10.95 6.61 16.47
CA ARG A 9 -9.85 6.22 17.36
C ARG A 9 -8.97 5.12 16.76
N LEU A 10 -9.57 4.11 16.15
CA LEU A 10 -8.85 3.00 15.53
C LEU A 10 -8.01 3.48 14.35
N LEU A 11 -8.58 4.29 13.45
CA LEU A 11 -7.84 4.88 12.33
C LEU A 11 -6.69 5.77 12.82
N LYS A 12 -6.95 6.61 13.82
CA LYS A 12 -5.92 7.49 14.39
C LYS A 12 -4.77 6.69 15.01
N LEU A 13 -5.06 5.65 15.76
CA LEU A 13 -4.05 4.76 16.34
C LEU A 13 -3.27 4.00 15.26
N GLY A 14 -3.96 3.44 14.27
CA GLY A 14 -3.33 2.69 13.17
C GLY A 14 -2.43 3.57 12.29
N LEU A 15 -2.79 4.83 12.10
CA LEU A 15 -2.02 5.79 11.30
C LEU A 15 -0.92 6.50 12.09
N GLN A 16 -0.91 6.39 13.42
CA GLN A 16 0.04 7.10 14.26
C GLN A 16 1.52 6.88 13.88
N PRO A 17 2.00 5.67 13.58
CA PRO A 17 3.38 5.44 13.19
C PRO A 17 3.75 6.22 11.90
N PHE A 18 2.83 6.29 10.97
CA PHE A 18 3.02 6.99 9.70
C PHE A 18 3.00 8.51 9.86
N VAL A 19 2.07 9.02 10.64
CA VAL A 19 1.93 10.47 10.87
C VAL A 19 3.07 11.03 11.72
N ALA A 20 3.58 10.26 12.67
CA ALA A 20 4.74 10.62 13.49
C ALA A 20 6.04 10.69 12.67
N GLY A 21 6.11 9.94 11.56
CA GLY A 21 7.30 9.84 10.72
C GLY A 21 8.44 9.05 11.35
N VAL A 22 9.56 9.00 10.66
CA VAL A 22 10.78 8.37 11.15
C VAL A 22 11.42 9.27 12.21
N PRO A 23 11.76 8.77 13.41
CA PRO A 23 12.48 9.54 14.39
C PRO A 23 13.83 10.05 13.85
N ALA A 24 14.25 11.23 14.26
CA ALA A 24 15.53 11.82 13.82
C ALA A 24 16.74 10.90 14.15
N ASN A 25 16.66 10.17 15.24
CA ASN A 25 17.68 9.20 15.68
C ASN A 25 17.00 7.87 16.03
N PRO A 26 16.64 7.04 15.03
CA PRO A 26 16.00 5.77 15.27
C PRO A 26 16.95 4.82 16.02
N LYS A 27 16.43 4.10 17.01
CA LYS A 27 17.20 3.09 17.73
C LYS A 27 17.65 1.98 16.78
N PRO A 28 18.82 1.36 16.99
CA PRO A 28 19.20 0.15 16.28
C PRO A 28 18.05 -0.88 16.32
N GLY A 29 17.69 -1.44 15.17
CA GLY A 29 16.57 -2.37 15.05
C GLY A 29 15.18 -1.74 14.98
N TYR A 30 15.08 -0.40 14.80
CA TYR A 30 13.81 0.27 14.51
C TYR A 30 13.13 -0.36 13.30
N ARG A 31 11.91 -0.85 13.49
CA ARG A 31 11.15 -1.62 12.50
C ARG A 31 9.70 -1.17 12.36
N THR A 32 9.42 0.08 12.65
CA THR A 32 8.07 0.62 12.50
C THR A 32 7.92 1.24 11.13
N ALA A 33 6.98 0.73 10.35
CA ALA A 33 6.59 1.35 9.09
C ALA A 33 6.22 2.82 9.31
N SER A 34 6.63 3.70 8.40
CA SER A 34 6.47 5.15 8.56
C SER A 34 6.43 5.88 7.23
N LEU A 35 6.17 7.19 7.29
CA LEU A 35 6.31 8.09 6.16
C LEU A 35 7.64 8.84 6.26
N LEU A 36 8.40 8.81 5.17
CA LEU A 36 9.61 9.60 5.00
C LEU A 36 9.30 10.77 4.06
N ASP A 37 9.43 11.99 4.57
CA ASP A 37 9.25 13.23 3.80
C ASP A 37 10.57 13.58 3.09
N ASP A 38 10.57 13.57 1.76
CA ASP A 38 11.73 13.97 0.93
C ASP A 38 11.66 15.43 0.47
N GLY A 39 10.71 16.20 0.99
CA GLY A 39 10.42 17.59 0.61
C GLY A 39 9.41 17.71 -0.53
N THR A 40 9.23 16.67 -1.34
CA THR A 40 8.25 16.62 -2.44
C THR A 40 7.11 15.68 -2.12
N HIS A 41 7.46 14.46 -1.71
CA HIS A 41 6.50 13.40 -1.42
C HIS A 41 6.68 12.84 0.00
N TYR A 42 5.61 12.27 0.50
CA TYR A 42 5.66 11.31 1.60
C TYR A 42 5.83 9.91 1.03
N ASN A 43 6.97 9.32 1.27
CA ASN A 43 7.31 7.97 0.85
C ASN A 43 6.96 6.99 1.97
N VAL A 44 6.23 5.94 1.62
CA VAL A 44 5.88 4.85 2.56
C VAL A 44 7.06 3.91 2.67
N VAL A 45 7.66 3.79 3.85
CA VAL A 45 8.81 2.91 4.09
C VAL A 45 8.46 1.81 5.10
N GLY A 46 9.10 0.66 4.94
CA GLY A 46 8.94 -0.47 5.85
C GLY A 46 7.61 -1.23 5.70
N VAL A 47 6.91 -1.06 4.60
CA VAL A 47 5.69 -1.82 4.26
C VAL A 47 6.00 -2.78 3.14
N SER A 48 6.08 -4.08 3.45
CA SER A 48 6.25 -5.15 2.47
C SER A 48 4.93 -5.42 1.74
N SER A 49 5.05 -5.94 0.52
CA SER A 49 3.90 -6.48 -0.22
C SER A 49 3.88 -8.00 -0.13
N PRO A 50 2.70 -8.62 0.01
CA PRO A 50 2.57 -10.08 -0.01
C PRO A 50 3.10 -10.75 -1.30
N GLU A 51 3.15 -10.00 -2.41
CA GLU A 51 3.64 -10.47 -3.70
C GLU A 51 5.16 -10.52 -3.80
N TYR A 52 5.88 -10.01 -2.82
CA TYR A 52 7.34 -10.10 -2.85
C TYR A 52 7.82 -11.54 -2.72
N PRO A 53 8.67 -12.01 -3.65
CA PRO A 53 9.34 -13.30 -3.48
C PRO A 53 10.29 -13.21 -2.27
N ALA A 54 10.44 -14.31 -1.55
CA ALA A 54 11.55 -14.43 -0.62
C ALA A 54 12.88 -14.42 -1.41
N PRO A 55 13.93 -13.69 -0.98
CA PRO A 55 14.10 -13.03 0.32
C PRO A 55 13.72 -11.53 0.37
N TRP A 56 13.14 -10.92 -0.67
CA TRP A 56 12.94 -9.48 -0.77
C TRP A 56 12.17 -8.88 0.41
N ASN A 57 11.21 -9.63 0.96
CA ASN A 57 10.44 -9.20 2.12
C ASN A 57 11.25 -9.19 3.43
N LEU A 58 12.44 -9.78 3.43
CA LEU A 58 13.33 -9.83 4.61
C LEU A 58 14.26 -8.62 4.68
N ASP A 59 14.48 -7.93 3.55
CA ASP A 59 15.43 -6.82 3.43
C ASP A 59 14.75 -5.44 3.52
N CYS A 60 13.59 -5.37 4.19
CA CYS A 60 12.89 -4.12 4.40
C CYS A 60 13.74 -3.14 5.20
N ASN A 61 13.99 -1.97 4.62
CA ASN A 61 14.55 -0.85 5.35
C ASN A 61 13.42 0.06 5.85
N TYR A 62 13.42 0.35 7.14
CA TYR A 62 12.36 1.14 7.80
C TYR A 62 12.73 2.61 7.97
N THR A 63 13.94 3.00 7.60
CA THR A 63 14.48 4.32 7.88
C THR A 63 15.04 5.05 6.67
N ALA A 64 15.07 4.40 5.51
CA ALA A 64 15.60 4.98 4.28
C ALA A 64 14.83 4.51 3.06
N LEU A 65 14.94 5.27 1.97
CA LEU A 65 14.42 4.88 0.67
C LEU A 65 15.34 3.79 0.08
N THR A 66 14.83 2.58 0.02
CA THR A 66 15.49 1.43 -0.59
C THR A 66 14.56 0.81 -1.63
N HIS A 67 15.07 -0.10 -2.44
CA HIS A 67 14.22 -0.77 -3.43
C HIS A 67 13.13 -1.62 -2.77
N ASN A 68 13.46 -2.27 -1.65
CA ASN A 68 12.54 -3.18 -0.98
C ASN A 68 11.69 -2.45 0.07
N CYS A 69 10.39 -2.78 0.13
CA CYS A 69 9.45 -2.23 1.11
C CYS A 69 9.33 -0.70 1.12
N THR A 70 9.63 -0.05 0.00
CA THR A 70 9.43 1.39 -0.19
C THR A 70 8.37 1.60 -1.26
N ASN A 71 7.40 2.44 -0.95
CA ASN A 71 6.33 2.81 -1.88
C ASN A 71 5.62 1.61 -2.52
N THR A 72 5.38 0.55 -1.71
CA THR A 72 4.53 -0.54 -2.18
C THR A 72 3.15 0.02 -2.47
N ASN A 73 2.56 -0.35 -3.61
CA ASN A 73 1.20 0.09 -3.94
C ASN A 73 0.18 -0.36 -2.88
N PHE A 74 0.41 -1.51 -2.27
CA PHE A 74 -0.32 -1.98 -1.09
C PHE A 74 -0.26 -0.97 0.08
N GLY A 75 0.95 -0.53 0.44
CA GLY A 75 1.15 0.41 1.54
C GLY A 75 0.57 1.80 1.24
N ILE A 76 0.83 2.31 0.03
CA ILE A 76 0.29 3.60 -0.43
C ILE A 76 -1.24 3.59 -0.39
N ALA A 77 -1.88 2.53 -0.91
CA ALA A 77 -3.33 2.41 -0.93
C ALA A 77 -3.93 2.43 0.47
N LEU A 78 -3.37 1.66 1.40
CA LEU A 78 -3.84 1.63 2.80
C LEU A 78 -3.69 2.98 3.50
N ILE A 79 -2.55 3.66 3.32
CA ILE A 79 -2.33 4.98 3.92
C ILE A 79 -3.29 6.01 3.32
N HIS A 80 -3.41 6.03 1.98
CA HIS A 80 -4.34 6.94 1.30
C HIS A 80 -5.77 6.75 1.81
N TRP A 81 -6.27 5.52 1.80
CA TRP A 81 -7.61 5.21 2.27
C TRP A 81 -7.81 5.59 3.74
N GLY A 82 -6.88 5.21 4.60
CA GLY A 82 -6.98 5.47 6.03
C GLY A 82 -6.98 6.97 6.36
N VAL A 83 -6.08 7.74 5.75
CA VAL A 83 -5.98 9.19 5.97
C VAL A 83 -7.19 9.91 5.37
N LYS A 84 -7.65 9.52 4.17
CA LYS A 84 -8.86 10.05 3.53
C LYS A 84 -10.08 9.83 4.42
N THR A 85 -10.32 8.59 4.83
CA THR A 85 -11.45 8.23 5.70
C THR A 85 -11.42 8.99 7.02
N LEU A 86 -10.23 9.11 7.64
CA LEU A 86 -10.07 9.89 8.86
C LEU A 86 -10.42 11.37 8.66
N THR A 87 -9.94 11.97 7.56
CA THR A 87 -10.22 13.37 7.21
C THR A 87 -11.72 13.59 6.96
N GLU A 88 -12.38 12.66 6.28
CA GLU A 88 -13.84 12.72 6.04
C GLU A 88 -14.64 12.62 7.36
N ILE A 89 -14.23 11.75 8.28
CA ILE A 89 -14.86 11.65 9.61
C ILE A 89 -14.69 12.96 10.39
N ILE A 90 -13.49 13.54 10.39
CA ILE A 90 -13.18 14.82 11.03
C ILE A 90 -14.11 15.91 10.49
N ALA A 91 -14.20 16.07 9.18
CA ALA A 91 -15.03 17.07 8.53
C ALA A 91 -16.53 16.84 8.80
N LYS A 92 -17.01 15.60 8.60
CA LYS A 92 -18.42 15.24 8.76
C LYS A 92 -18.95 15.45 10.17
N HIS A 93 -18.10 15.31 11.17
CA HIS A 93 -18.49 15.41 12.58
C HIS A 93 -17.91 16.62 13.29
N SER A 94 -17.30 17.55 12.54
CA SER A 94 -16.70 18.78 13.07
C SER A 94 -15.76 18.51 14.26
N ILE A 95 -14.95 17.44 14.16
CA ILE A 95 -14.00 17.05 15.18
C ILE A 95 -12.82 18.03 15.13
N GLN A 96 -12.46 18.62 16.27
CA GLN A 96 -11.26 19.43 16.36
C GLN A 96 -10.05 18.48 16.57
N ASP A 97 -9.30 18.22 15.49
CA ASP A 97 -8.09 17.39 15.54
C ASP A 97 -6.86 18.25 15.22
N PRO A 98 -5.87 18.35 16.12
CA PRO A 98 -4.68 19.18 15.90
C PRO A 98 -3.82 18.70 14.72
N LEU A 99 -4.03 17.47 14.24
CA LEU A 99 -3.29 16.88 13.12
C LEU A 99 -4.04 16.97 11.77
N GLU A 100 -5.21 17.59 11.73
CA GLU A 100 -6.01 17.66 10.50
C GLU A 100 -5.23 18.26 9.32
N ALA A 101 -4.46 19.33 9.55
CA ALA A 101 -3.62 19.94 8.52
C ALA A 101 -2.54 18.96 8.02
N LYS A 102 -1.96 18.17 8.91
CA LYS A 102 -0.97 17.13 8.56
C LYS A 102 -1.60 16.01 7.73
N TYR A 103 -2.81 15.58 8.05
CA TYR A 103 -3.52 14.57 7.25
C TYR A 103 -3.79 15.05 5.83
N LYS A 104 -4.25 16.30 5.67
CA LYS A 104 -4.46 16.92 4.36
C LYS A 104 -3.16 17.05 3.56
N ASP A 105 -2.06 17.39 4.22
CA ASP A 105 -0.74 17.48 3.59
C ASP A 105 -0.24 16.09 3.14
N ILE A 106 -0.44 15.05 3.96
CA ILE A 106 -0.13 13.67 3.57
C ILE A 106 -0.91 13.29 2.31
N LEU A 107 -2.23 13.49 2.26
CA LEU A 107 -3.03 13.17 1.06
C LEU A 107 -2.54 13.88 -0.19
N LYS A 108 -2.13 15.14 -0.06
CA LYS A 108 -1.63 15.93 -1.18
C LYS A 108 -0.28 15.47 -1.70
N ARG A 109 0.61 15.02 -0.81
CA ARG A 109 2.01 14.71 -1.13
C ARG A 109 2.37 13.24 -0.99
N LEU A 110 1.39 12.36 -0.71
CA LEU A 110 1.66 10.92 -0.70
C LEU A 110 2.20 10.49 -2.05
N HIS A 111 3.24 9.64 -2.06
CA HIS A 111 3.79 9.11 -3.29
C HIS A 111 2.67 8.48 -4.14
N PRO A 112 2.59 8.74 -5.45
CA PRO A 112 1.56 8.18 -6.31
C PRO A 112 1.71 6.67 -6.42
N LEU A 113 0.63 5.99 -6.77
CA LEU A 113 0.67 4.56 -7.10
C LEU A 113 1.54 4.35 -8.34
N SER A 114 2.48 3.44 -8.23
CA SER A 114 3.43 3.13 -9.30
C SER A 114 2.79 2.22 -10.35
N HIS A 115 3.02 2.54 -11.61
CA HIS A 115 2.54 1.76 -12.75
C HIS A 115 3.51 1.84 -13.92
N ASP A 116 3.42 0.86 -14.81
CA ASP A 116 4.10 0.82 -16.10
C ASP A 116 3.12 0.52 -17.24
N ALA A 117 3.63 0.17 -18.42
CA ALA A 117 2.80 -0.18 -19.57
C ALA A 117 1.93 -1.42 -19.34
N THR A 118 2.29 -2.28 -18.39
CA THR A 118 1.60 -3.54 -18.09
C THR A 118 0.56 -3.43 -16.99
N GLY A 119 0.55 -2.32 -16.24
CA GLY A 119 -0.41 -2.07 -15.18
C GLY A 119 0.22 -1.53 -13.90
N TYR A 120 -0.52 -1.63 -12.79
CA TYR A 120 0.01 -1.27 -11.48
C TYR A 120 1.10 -2.23 -11.04
N MET A 121 2.17 -1.66 -10.50
CA MET A 121 3.36 -2.38 -10.03
C MET A 121 3.17 -2.86 -8.57
N VAL A 122 4.04 -3.74 -8.11
CA VAL A 122 4.08 -4.15 -6.70
C VAL A 122 4.56 -2.98 -5.83
N ASP A 123 5.61 -2.29 -6.29
CA ASP A 123 6.14 -1.07 -5.69
C ASP A 123 6.69 -0.12 -6.77
N TRP A 124 7.44 0.91 -6.38
CA TRP A 124 7.98 1.93 -7.29
C TRP A 124 9.07 1.44 -8.25
N VAL A 125 9.56 0.20 -8.09
CA VAL A 125 10.65 -0.39 -8.90
C VAL A 125 10.23 -1.72 -9.52
N HIS A 126 9.45 -2.52 -8.80
CA HIS A 126 9.16 -3.90 -9.18
C HIS A 126 7.76 -4.03 -9.79
N PRO A 127 7.68 -4.41 -11.07
CA PRO A 127 6.41 -4.83 -11.68
C PRO A 127 5.94 -6.16 -11.05
N LEU A 128 4.68 -6.51 -11.27
CA LEU A 128 4.23 -7.87 -11.00
C LEU A 128 4.83 -8.81 -12.06
N ASP A 129 5.80 -9.60 -11.69
CA ASP A 129 6.55 -10.50 -12.59
C ASP A 129 6.42 -11.99 -12.23
N MET A 130 5.71 -12.28 -11.15
CA MET A 130 5.46 -13.65 -10.67
C MET A 130 3.99 -13.86 -10.35
N PRO A 131 3.44 -15.06 -10.68
CA PRO A 131 2.09 -15.40 -10.29
C PRO A 131 1.97 -15.48 -8.77
N HIS A 132 0.97 -14.82 -8.23
CA HIS A 132 0.70 -14.82 -6.81
C HIS A 132 -0.81 -14.89 -6.53
N ARG A 133 -1.19 -15.57 -5.44
CA ARG A 133 -2.60 -15.69 -5.02
C ARG A 133 -3.19 -14.39 -4.47
N HIS A 134 -2.33 -13.49 -4.00
CA HIS A 134 -2.75 -12.16 -3.54
C HIS A 134 -2.63 -11.15 -4.67
N TRP A 135 -3.47 -10.16 -4.65
CA TRP A 135 -3.48 -9.00 -5.55
C TRP A 135 -3.38 -7.69 -4.76
N SER A 136 -2.57 -7.70 -3.72
CA SER A 136 -2.45 -6.57 -2.80
C SER A 136 -2.03 -5.27 -3.49
N HIS A 137 -1.25 -5.36 -4.57
CA HIS A 137 -0.88 -4.23 -5.42
C HIS A 137 -2.09 -3.58 -6.14
N LEU A 138 -3.22 -4.28 -6.26
CA LEU A 138 -4.47 -3.81 -6.84
C LEU A 138 -5.51 -3.35 -5.79
N LEU A 139 -5.14 -3.32 -4.51
CA LEU A 139 -6.04 -2.98 -3.41
C LEU A 139 -6.68 -1.60 -3.60
N ALA A 140 -5.96 -0.68 -4.24
CA ALA A 140 -6.44 0.67 -4.55
C ALA A 140 -7.64 0.68 -5.52
N ILE A 141 -7.80 -0.35 -6.34
CA ILE A 141 -8.86 -0.43 -7.36
C ILE A 141 -10.13 -0.95 -6.70
N TYR A 142 -10.06 -2.17 -6.14
CA TYR A 142 -11.28 -2.92 -5.94
C TYR A 142 -11.72 -3.05 -4.47
N ASP A 143 -10.78 -3.06 -3.51
CA ASP A 143 -11.16 -3.10 -2.09
C ASP A 143 -11.35 -1.70 -1.50
N LEU A 144 -10.51 -0.74 -1.91
CA LEU A 144 -10.48 0.59 -1.33
C LEU A 144 -11.09 1.68 -2.23
N GLU A 145 -11.32 1.39 -3.49
CA GLU A 145 -11.99 2.26 -4.47
C GLU A 145 -11.39 3.69 -4.50
N ILE A 146 -10.05 3.81 -4.40
CA ILE A 146 -9.35 5.10 -4.39
C ILE A 146 -8.88 5.54 -5.78
N VAL A 147 -8.89 4.63 -6.73
CA VAL A 147 -8.63 4.91 -8.16
C VAL A 147 -9.77 4.39 -9.02
N PRO A 148 -10.02 5.02 -10.18
CA PRO A 148 -11.07 4.59 -11.08
C PRO A 148 -10.77 3.21 -11.69
N THR A 149 -11.82 2.51 -12.06
CA THR A 149 -11.74 1.31 -12.92
C THR A 149 -11.62 1.77 -14.36
N ASP A 150 -10.40 1.99 -14.81
CA ASP A 150 -10.05 2.44 -16.16
C ASP A 150 -9.18 1.42 -16.89
N GLY A 151 -8.74 1.75 -18.11
CA GLY A 151 -7.90 0.85 -18.89
C GLY A 151 -6.56 0.47 -18.22
N LEU A 152 -6.05 1.24 -17.25
CA LEU A 152 -4.88 0.85 -16.45
C LEU A 152 -5.26 -0.22 -15.43
N ALA A 153 -6.40 -0.06 -14.76
CA ALA A 153 -6.94 -1.05 -13.83
C ALA A 153 -7.25 -2.37 -14.55
N GLU A 154 -7.88 -2.32 -15.71
CA GLU A 154 -8.18 -3.50 -16.53
C GLU A 154 -6.90 -4.26 -16.91
N ARG A 155 -5.89 -3.59 -17.47
CA ARG A 155 -4.61 -4.23 -17.81
C ARG A 155 -3.92 -4.85 -16.59
N SER A 156 -3.99 -4.19 -15.45
CA SER A 156 -3.40 -4.71 -14.20
C SER A 156 -4.05 -6.00 -13.76
N PHE A 157 -5.38 -6.05 -13.86
CA PHE A 157 -6.16 -7.24 -13.53
C PHE A 157 -5.92 -8.37 -14.53
N ASP A 158 -5.92 -8.06 -15.82
CA ASP A 158 -5.63 -9.03 -16.89
C ASP A 158 -4.24 -9.63 -16.75
N ARG A 159 -3.24 -8.80 -16.42
CA ARG A 159 -1.89 -9.27 -16.15
C ARG A 159 -1.87 -10.25 -14.98
N TRP A 160 -2.47 -9.87 -13.85
CA TRP A 160 -2.52 -10.77 -12.69
C TRP A 160 -3.26 -12.07 -12.99
N ALA A 161 -4.41 -11.99 -13.65
CA ALA A 161 -5.24 -13.16 -14.02
C ALA A 161 -4.55 -14.06 -15.07
N GLY A 162 -3.85 -13.45 -16.03
CA GLY A 162 -3.11 -14.15 -17.09
C GLY A 162 -1.82 -14.80 -16.63
N MET A 163 -1.28 -14.41 -15.48
CA MET A 163 -0.11 -15.05 -14.90
C MET A 163 -0.48 -16.42 -14.33
N THR A 164 -0.38 -17.45 -15.16
CA THR A 164 -0.54 -18.82 -14.70
C THR A 164 0.81 -19.39 -14.28
N CYS A 165 0.80 -20.37 -13.39
CA CYS A 165 2.01 -21.05 -12.98
C CYS A 165 2.76 -21.74 -14.13
N ASN A 166 2.13 -21.89 -15.29
CA ASN A 166 2.67 -22.51 -16.49
C ASN A 166 3.43 -21.53 -17.39
N ASP A 167 3.12 -20.23 -17.33
CA ASP A 167 3.67 -19.23 -18.26
C ASP A 167 5.12 -18.86 -17.96
N THR A 168 5.56 -19.09 -16.75
CA THR A 168 6.92 -18.72 -16.30
C THR A 168 7.92 -19.87 -16.38
N GLY A 169 7.49 -21.12 -16.68
CA GLY A 169 8.33 -22.31 -16.61
C GLY A 169 8.80 -22.66 -15.19
N ILE A 170 8.37 -21.89 -14.19
CA ILE A 170 8.68 -22.13 -12.78
C ILE A 170 7.65 -23.12 -12.22
N PRO A 171 8.06 -24.17 -11.50
CA PRO A 171 7.12 -25.08 -10.86
C PRO A 171 6.19 -24.27 -9.95
N CYS A 172 4.89 -24.31 -10.20
CA CYS A 172 3.91 -23.60 -9.40
C CYS A 172 4.07 -24.00 -7.93
N PRO A 173 4.41 -23.09 -7.02
CA PRO A 173 4.28 -23.38 -5.61
C PRO A 173 2.85 -23.85 -5.36
N THR A 174 2.67 -24.86 -4.53
CA THR A 174 1.38 -25.52 -4.23
C THR A 174 0.21 -24.57 -3.93
N HIS A 175 0.49 -23.29 -3.76
CA HIS A 175 -0.44 -22.21 -3.43
C HIS A 175 -1.21 -21.64 -4.64
N CYS A 176 -0.73 -21.80 -5.87
CA CYS A 176 -1.41 -21.28 -7.07
C CYS A 176 -2.58 -22.17 -7.55
N ARG A 177 -2.66 -23.40 -7.11
CA ARG A 177 -3.65 -24.38 -7.60
C ARG A 177 -5.11 -24.10 -7.21
N GLY A 178 -5.36 -23.17 -6.30
CA GLY A 178 -6.70 -22.94 -5.75
C GLY A 178 -7.52 -21.85 -6.47
N PHE A 179 -6.90 -20.96 -7.24
CA PHE A 179 -7.56 -19.75 -7.72
C PHE A 179 -8.06 -19.81 -9.17
N THR A 180 -7.45 -20.59 -10.05
CA THR A 180 -7.84 -20.65 -11.47
C THR A 180 -9.15 -21.42 -11.73
N ARG A 181 -9.77 -22.03 -10.75
CA ARG A 181 -11.03 -22.79 -10.91
C ARG A 181 -12.30 -22.07 -10.43
N GLY A 182 -12.20 -20.85 -9.96
CA GLY A 182 -13.34 -20.14 -9.35
C GLY A 182 -13.82 -18.89 -10.08
N ILE A 183 -13.17 -18.50 -11.20
CA ILE A 183 -13.58 -17.33 -11.97
C ILE A 183 -13.83 -17.79 -13.42
N VAL A 184 -14.92 -18.50 -13.63
CA VAL A 184 -15.58 -18.68 -14.93
C VAL A 184 -17.09 -18.61 -14.65
#